data_0f31a8ddc4a3a21bcbeafaf49eaf00ee
#
_entry.id   0f31a8ddc4a3a21bcbeafaf49eaf00ee
#
_cell.length_a   1.000
_cell.length_b   1.000
_cell.length_c   1.000
_cell.angle_alpha   90.00
_cell.angle_beta   90.00
_cell.angle_gamma   90.00
#
_symmetry.space_group_name_H-M   'P 1'
#
loop_
_entity.id
_entity.type
_entity.pdbx_description
1 polymer ?
#
loop_
_entity_poly.entity_id
_entity_poly.type
_entity_poly.pdbx_seq_one_letter_code
_entity_poly.pdbx_strand_id
1 'polypeptide(L)'
;MKILIVTDAWQPQVHGLVATLVELVRQLQVSGHEVVVIQPGQFRTRPCPGYPGLQIALFPGARLRSLMDAVSPDAIHIATEGPLGWAARRHCVRRGLPFTTAFHSRLPETLQTAFKVPLSWGYALLRWFHRPASGVMVPNQGLLNRLQARGFEHLRLWTSGVDTHLFALTDRTRSVASLGPMAHPVSLYVGRLSAEKNVEAFLALDVPGSKVVCGDGPMASSLRARYPYVHWLGELPRQELAQVYAAADVFVCPGRGETQGKAMLEAMACGVPVAAYPVDGPLQLVGESRAGALRDDLREAWYEALKVQRHQARDRALLFGWGRSSALFLSHLVVLPRHRRQRSRSGFAVQGNEVGGITKLSHKRHPVVE
;
A
#
# COMPACT_ATOMS: atom_id res chain seq x y z
N MET A 1 -5.61 8.96 21.03
CA MET A 1 -4.57 7.95 21.41
C MET A 1 -3.25 8.33 20.78
N LYS A 2 -2.13 7.98 21.43
CA LYS A 2 -0.80 8.05 20.85
C LYS A 2 -0.45 6.69 20.22
N ILE A 3 -0.35 6.64 18.92
CA ILE A 3 -0.10 5.42 18.14
C ILE A 3 1.35 5.42 17.67
N LEU A 4 2.09 4.37 17.95
CA LEU A 4 3.44 4.16 17.43
C LEU A 4 3.39 3.21 16.25
N ILE A 5 3.87 3.66 15.10
CA ILE A 5 4.05 2.84 13.90
C ILE A 5 5.55 2.65 13.66
N VAL A 6 6.00 1.39 13.55
CA VAL A 6 7.39 1.05 13.19
C VAL A 6 7.40 0.45 11.80
N THR A 7 8.21 1.01 10.90
CA THR A 7 8.28 0.57 9.51
C THR A 7 9.70 0.71 8.94
N ASP A 8 10.08 -0.24 8.07
CA ASP A 8 11.28 -0.16 7.25
C ASP A 8 11.03 0.54 5.90
N ALA A 9 9.75 0.83 5.57
CA ALA A 9 9.32 1.46 4.34
C ALA A 9 8.71 2.84 4.62
N TRP A 10 9.44 3.91 4.26
CA TRP A 10 9.01 5.30 4.47
C TRP A 10 9.59 6.22 3.40
N GLN A 11 9.11 7.46 3.34
CA GLN A 11 9.67 8.49 2.45
C GLN A 11 11.19 8.68 2.69
N PRO A 12 12.00 8.94 1.63
CA PRO A 12 11.61 9.29 0.26
C PRO A 12 11.36 8.10 -0.70
N GLN A 13 11.27 6.87 -0.20
CA GLN A 13 11.02 5.70 -1.04
C GLN A 13 9.66 5.81 -1.74
N VAL A 14 9.62 5.48 -3.03
CA VAL A 14 8.39 5.53 -3.85
C VAL A 14 7.91 4.12 -4.14
N HIS A 15 6.97 3.64 -3.33
CA HIS A 15 6.24 2.40 -3.61
C HIS A 15 4.89 2.34 -2.86
N GLY A 16 4.01 1.44 -3.29
CA GLY A 16 2.62 1.37 -2.83
C GLY A 16 2.43 1.32 -1.31
N LEU A 17 3.29 0.59 -0.59
CA LEU A 17 3.21 0.51 0.88
C LEU A 17 3.52 1.85 1.56
N VAL A 18 4.55 2.57 1.08
CA VAL A 18 4.88 3.90 1.62
C VAL A 18 3.70 4.85 1.45
N ALA A 19 3.12 4.91 0.25
CA ALA A 19 1.95 5.75 0.00
C ALA A 19 0.74 5.35 0.89
N THR A 20 0.57 4.05 1.17
CA THR A 20 -0.47 3.55 2.07
C THR A 20 -0.22 3.98 3.52
N LEU A 21 1.01 3.83 4.02
CA LEU A 21 1.34 4.19 5.41
C LEU A 21 1.31 5.70 5.64
N VAL A 22 1.78 6.51 4.69
CA VAL A 22 1.74 7.98 4.77
C VAL A 22 0.28 8.46 4.83
N GLU A 23 -0.59 7.93 3.98
CA GLU A 23 -1.99 8.29 3.98
C GLU A 23 -2.72 7.78 5.24
N LEU A 24 -2.43 6.56 5.69
CA LEU A 24 -2.95 6.06 6.97
C LEU A 24 -2.59 6.99 8.13
N VAL A 25 -1.33 7.41 8.24
CA VAL A 25 -0.87 8.34 9.28
C VAL A 25 -1.64 9.66 9.20
N ARG A 26 -1.79 10.21 7.99
CA ARG A 26 -2.56 11.44 7.77
C ARG A 26 -4.01 11.29 8.24
N GLN A 27 -4.68 10.19 7.88
CA GLN A 27 -6.06 9.92 8.28
C GLN A 27 -6.23 9.76 9.79
N LEU A 28 -5.29 9.06 10.44
CA LEU A 28 -5.28 8.89 11.89
C LEU A 28 -5.10 10.24 12.60
N GLN A 29 -4.23 11.12 12.07
CA GLN A 29 -4.02 12.47 12.61
C GLN A 29 -5.27 13.35 12.44
N VAL A 30 -5.91 13.32 11.26
CA VAL A 30 -7.18 14.01 11.01
C VAL A 30 -8.28 13.53 11.97
N SER A 31 -8.26 12.24 12.33
CA SER A 31 -9.19 11.66 13.32
C SER A 31 -8.81 11.96 14.78
N GLY A 32 -7.87 12.88 15.03
CA GLY A 32 -7.50 13.35 16.38
C GLY A 32 -6.55 12.42 17.13
N HIS A 33 -5.82 11.52 16.46
CA HIS A 33 -4.80 10.67 17.07
C HIS A 33 -3.40 11.28 16.91
N GLU A 34 -2.57 11.17 17.95
CA GLU A 34 -1.14 11.45 17.84
C GLU A 34 -0.45 10.23 17.25
N VAL A 35 0.20 10.38 16.09
CA VAL A 35 0.91 9.27 15.44
C VAL A 35 2.40 9.56 15.39
N VAL A 36 3.19 8.66 15.95
CA VAL A 36 4.66 8.69 15.89
C VAL A 36 5.14 7.55 15.00
N VAL A 37 6.00 7.88 14.03
CA VAL A 37 6.56 6.89 13.10
C VAL A 37 8.05 6.74 13.38
N ILE A 38 8.48 5.50 13.64
CA ILE A 38 9.89 5.11 13.65
C ILE A 38 10.21 4.50 12.28
N GLN A 39 11.18 5.10 11.57
CA GLN A 39 11.46 4.82 10.16
C GLN A 39 12.98 4.90 9.85
N PRO A 40 13.46 4.37 8.71
CA PRO A 40 14.89 4.21 8.42
C PRO A 40 15.72 5.50 8.50
N GLY A 41 15.17 6.66 8.10
CA GLY A 41 15.88 7.94 8.12
C GLY A 41 16.34 8.40 9.52
N GLN A 42 15.86 7.78 10.59
CA GLN A 42 16.31 8.04 11.97
C GLN A 42 17.53 7.20 12.38
N PHE A 43 18.05 6.36 11.47
CA PHE A 43 19.14 5.41 11.72
C PHE A 43 20.23 5.54 10.68
N ARG A 44 21.39 4.92 10.94
CA ARG A 44 22.37 4.67 9.88
C ARG A 44 21.78 3.62 8.93
N THR A 45 21.81 3.91 7.63
CA THR A 45 21.25 3.04 6.61
C THR A 45 22.27 2.65 5.55
N ARG A 46 21.95 1.61 4.80
CA ARG A 46 22.59 1.27 3.52
C ARG A 46 21.51 0.87 2.49
N PRO A 47 21.81 1.00 1.18
CA PRO A 47 20.92 0.49 0.15
C PRO A 47 20.70 -1.03 0.28
N CYS A 48 19.46 -1.48 0.04
CA CYS A 48 19.14 -2.91 0.00
C CYS A 48 19.73 -3.54 -1.26
N PRO A 49 20.51 -4.65 -1.15
CA PRO A 49 20.97 -5.39 -2.33
C PRO A 49 19.78 -5.81 -3.22
N GLY A 50 19.86 -5.52 -4.51
CA GLY A 50 18.79 -5.80 -5.48
C GLY A 50 17.62 -4.82 -5.49
N TYR A 51 17.53 -3.91 -4.51
CA TYR A 51 16.49 -2.86 -4.42
C TYR A 51 17.11 -1.52 -4.00
N PRO A 52 17.83 -0.82 -4.89
CA PRO A 52 18.64 0.37 -4.52
C PRO A 52 17.81 1.53 -3.95
N GLY A 53 16.52 1.62 -4.27
CA GLY A 53 15.60 2.60 -3.68
C GLY A 53 15.16 2.29 -2.24
N LEU A 54 15.47 1.10 -1.71
CA LEU A 54 15.12 0.68 -0.35
C LEU A 54 16.32 0.85 0.58
N GLN A 55 16.17 1.63 1.65
CA GLN A 55 17.20 1.82 2.66
C GLN A 55 16.99 0.89 3.85
N ILE A 56 18.00 0.15 4.23
CA ILE A 56 17.96 -0.78 5.36
C ILE A 56 18.69 -0.16 6.56
N ALA A 57 18.01 -0.09 7.71
CA ALA A 57 18.60 0.37 8.96
C ALA A 57 19.65 -0.63 9.50
N LEU A 58 20.84 -0.12 9.85
CA LEU A 58 21.95 -0.91 10.38
C LEU A 58 21.91 -0.91 11.91
N PHE A 59 21.93 -2.13 12.50
CA PHE A 59 22.00 -2.35 13.96
C PHE A 59 21.01 -1.47 14.78
N PRO A 60 19.71 -1.42 14.42
CA PRO A 60 18.78 -0.44 14.99
C PRO A 60 18.46 -0.68 16.48
N GLY A 61 18.79 -1.84 17.04
CA GLY A 61 18.25 -2.35 18.31
C GLY A 61 18.38 -1.42 19.51
N ALA A 62 19.54 -0.78 19.76
CA ALA A 62 19.72 0.08 20.93
C ALA A 62 18.94 1.40 20.76
N ARG A 63 19.13 2.08 19.62
CA ARG A 63 18.45 3.35 19.32
C ARG A 63 16.94 3.19 19.23
N LEU A 64 16.45 2.11 18.60
CA LEU A 64 15.03 1.84 18.50
C LEU A 64 14.40 1.66 19.88
N ARG A 65 15.04 0.91 20.80
CA ARG A 65 14.55 0.77 22.18
C ARG A 65 14.40 2.13 22.86
N SER A 66 15.44 2.97 22.79
CA SER A 66 15.40 4.33 23.37
C SER A 66 14.26 5.16 22.78
N LEU A 67 14.05 5.13 21.45
CA LEU A 67 12.95 5.84 20.80
C LEU A 67 11.59 5.32 21.24
N MET A 68 11.39 3.99 21.29
CA MET A 68 10.12 3.39 21.74
C MET A 68 9.80 3.71 23.20
N ASP A 69 10.81 3.67 24.07
CA ASP A 69 10.65 3.99 25.50
C ASP A 69 10.30 5.48 25.70
N ALA A 70 10.90 6.38 24.90
CA ALA A 70 10.62 7.82 24.95
C ALA A 70 9.22 8.21 24.46
N VAL A 71 8.65 7.46 23.50
CA VAL A 71 7.33 7.76 22.94
C VAL A 71 6.20 7.47 23.92
N SER A 72 6.32 6.44 24.76
CA SER A 72 5.24 6.00 25.68
C SER A 72 3.87 5.88 24.96
N PRO A 73 3.73 5.04 23.94
CA PRO A 73 2.52 4.97 23.12
C PRO A 73 1.33 4.32 23.85
N ASP A 74 0.13 4.57 23.33
CA ASP A 74 -1.10 3.86 23.73
C ASP A 74 -1.29 2.55 22.97
N ALA A 75 -0.79 2.48 21.71
CA ALA A 75 -0.82 1.29 20.87
C ALA A 75 0.43 1.22 20.00
N ILE A 76 0.87 0.00 19.67
CA ILE A 76 2.06 -0.25 18.85
C ILE A 76 1.64 -1.07 17.64
N HIS A 77 2.02 -0.59 16.45
CA HIS A 77 1.88 -1.30 15.18
C HIS A 77 3.24 -1.45 14.49
N ILE A 78 3.61 -2.68 14.14
CA ILE A 78 4.82 -2.99 13.38
C ILE A 78 4.40 -3.32 11.95
N ALA A 79 4.61 -2.38 11.03
CA ALA A 79 4.07 -2.44 9.68
C ALA A 79 4.90 -3.29 8.70
N THR A 80 6.16 -3.61 9.03
CA THR A 80 7.06 -4.34 8.13
C THR A 80 7.91 -5.35 8.89
N GLU A 81 8.40 -6.36 8.18
CA GLU A 81 9.23 -7.46 8.71
C GLU A 81 10.74 -7.24 8.48
N GLY A 82 11.17 -5.99 8.25
CA GLY A 82 12.57 -5.62 8.08
C GLY A 82 13.32 -5.44 9.42
N PRO A 83 14.58 -4.95 9.39
CA PRO A 83 15.41 -4.80 10.60
C PRO A 83 14.78 -3.98 11.72
N LEU A 84 14.05 -2.91 11.39
CA LEU A 84 13.30 -2.12 12.39
C LEU A 84 12.15 -2.93 12.97
N GLY A 85 11.39 -3.64 12.12
CA GLY A 85 10.31 -4.50 12.58
C GLY A 85 10.79 -5.61 13.52
N TRP A 86 11.90 -6.27 13.19
CA TRP A 86 12.52 -7.30 14.05
C TRP A 86 13.00 -6.74 15.38
N ALA A 87 13.62 -5.56 15.37
CA ALA A 87 14.06 -4.91 16.60
C ALA A 87 12.90 -4.47 17.48
N ALA A 88 11.81 -3.93 16.90
CA ALA A 88 10.60 -3.54 17.61
C ALA A 88 9.88 -4.76 18.21
N ARG A 89 9.69 -5.83 17.41
CA ARG A 89 9.14 -7.11 17.88
C ARG A 89 9.91 -7.63 19.11
N ARG A 90 11.26 -7.68 18.99
CA ARG A 90 12.11 -8.15 20.09
C ARG A 90 11.95 -7.30 21.36
N HIS A 91 11.84 -5.98 21.21
CA HIS A 91 11.59 -5.07 22.32
C HIS A 91 10.21 -5.34 22.95
N CYS A 92 9.14 -5.41 22.15
CA CYS A 92 7.79 -5.67 22.65
C CYS A 92 7.68 -7.01 23.37
N VAL A 93 8.22 -8.09 22.80
CA VAL A 93 8.20 -9.43 23.41
C VAL A 93 8.94 -9.43 24.74
N ARG A 94 10.14 -8.85 24.84
CA ARG A 94 10.92 -8.79 26.07
C ARG A 94 10.22 -7.98 27.19
N ARG A 95 9.49 -6.93 26.80
CA ARG A 95 8.75 -6.07 27.74
C ARG A 95 7.32 -6.58 27.99
N GLY A 96 6.88 -7.63 27.29
CA GLY A 96 5.51 -8.12 27.31
C GLY A 96 4.51 -7.05 26.87
N LEU A 97 4.87 -6.18 25.92
CA LEU A 97 3.99 -5.15 25.36
C LEU A 97 3.17 -5.78 24.21
N PRO A 98 1.83 -5.70 24.24
CA PRO A 98 1.03 -6.13 23.13
C PRO A 98 1.27 -5.22 21.91
N PHE A 99 1.25 -5.80 20.72
CA PHE A 99 1.43 -5.07 19.46
C PHE A 99 0.68 -5.76 18.32
N THR A 100 0.38 -5.02 17.29
CA THR A 100 -0.16 -5.55 16.04
C THR A 100 0.91 -5.50 14.94
N THR A 101 0.73 -6.33 13.92
CA THR A 101 1.58 -6.36 12.73
C THR A 101 0.73 -6.30 11.47
N ALA A 102 1.38 -6.08 10.32
CA ALA A 102 0.73 -6.23 9.02
C ALA A 102 1.57 -7.14 8.12
N PHE A 103 0.90 -7.92 7.28
CA PHE A 103 1.52 -8.80 6.30
C PHE A 103 1.43 -8.14 4.91
N HIS A 104 2.51 -7.49 4.50
CA HIS A 104 2.59 -6.78 3.21
C HIS A 104 3.63 -7.35 2.28
N SER A 105 4.48 -8.27 2.76
CA SER A 105 5.67 -8.71 2.05
C SER A 105 5.40 -9.93 1.17
N ARG A 106 6.16 -10.00 0.08
CA ARG A 106 6.38 -11.20 -0.73
C ARG A 106 7.75 -11.81 -0.42
N LEU A 107 8.19 -11.65 0.83
CA LEU A 107 9.51 -12.09 1.25
C LEU A 107 9.76 -13.59 0.96
N PRO A 108 8.82 -14.53 1.21
CA PRO A 108 9.04 -15.94 0.90
C PRO A 108 9.29 -16.18 -0.59
N GLU A 109 8.49 -15.57 -1.47
CA GLU A 109 8.62 -15.68 -2.92
C GLU A 109 9.92 -15.03 -3.41
N THR A 110 10.29 -13.88 -2.84
CA THR A 110 11.54 -13.19 -3.16
C THR A 110 12.76 -14.02 -2.74
N LEU A 111 12.73 -14.62 -1.55
CA LEU A 111 13.80 -15.50 -1.06
C LEU A 111 13.93 -16.76 -1.94
N GLN A 112 12.81 -17.33 -2.37
CA GLN A 112 12.82 -18.48 -3.28
C GLN A 112 13.45 -18.11 -4.62
N THR A 113 13.04 -17.00 -5.22
CA THR A 113 13.53 -16.59 -6.55
C THR A 113 15.00 -16.19 -6.52
N ALA A 114 15.41 -15.39 -5.53
CA ALA A 114 16.76 -14.83 -5.44
C ALA A 114 17.80 -15.81 -4.87
N PHE A 115 17.41 -16.62 -3.89
CA PHE A 115 18.35 -17.45 -3.12
C PHE A 115 18.01 -18.93 -3.13
N LYS A 116 17.03 -19.37 -3.92
CA LYS A 116 16.56 -20.78 -3.98
C LYS A 116 16.12 -21.36 -2.62
N VAL A 117 15.77 -20.48 -1.66
CA VAL A 117 15.27 -20.91 -0.34
C VAL A 117 13.86 -21.50 -0.50
N PRO A 118 13.56 -22.68 0.09
CA PRO A 118 12.23 -23.25 0.04
C PRO A 118 11.17 -22.28 0.59
N LEU A 119 10.03 -22.15 -0.09
CA LEU A 119 8.93 -21.29 0.35
C LEU A 119 8.48 -21.58 1.78
N SER A 120 8.51 -22.85 2.19
CA SER A 120 8.15 -23.28 3.54
C SER A 120 8.99 -22.62 4.63
N TRP A 121 10.29 -22.42 4.38
CA TRP A 121 11.20 -21.77 5.33
C TRP A 121 10.91 -20.26 5.42
N GLY A 122 10.65 -19.60 4.29
CA GLY A 122 10.26 -18.21 4.27
C GLY A 122 8.95 -17.97 5.06
N TYR A 123 7.96 -18.82 4.84
CA TYR A 123 6.69 -18.74 5.60
C TYR A 123 6.87 -19.13 7.08
N ALA A 124 7.74 -20.09 7.41
CA ALA A 124 8.05 -20.44 8.80
C ALA A 124 8.69 -19.26 9.55
N LEU A 125 9.64 -18.55 8.91
CA LEU A 125 10.26 -17.36 9.46
C LEU A 125 9.22 -16.25 9.71
N LEU A 126 8.35 -15.96 8.75
CA LEU A 126 7.32 -14.95 8.90
C LEU A 126 6.27 -15.36 9.96
N ARG A 127 5.86 -16.64 10.00
CA ARG A 127 4.99 -17.14 11.06
C ARG A 127 5.60 -16.94 12.44
N TRP A 128 6.90 -17.23 12.61
CA TRP A 128 7.61 -16.98 13.85
C TRP A 128 7.66 -15.47 14.19
N PHE A 129 7.83 -14.61 13.18
CA PHE A 129 7.79 -13.16 13.37
C PHE A 129 6.43 -12.69 13.88
N HIS A 130 5.34 -13.14 13.26
CA HIS A 130 3.98 -12.67 13.57
C HIS A 130 3.36 -13.36 14.81
N ARG A 131 3.82 -14.55 15.19
CA ARG A 131 3.23 -15.36 16.28
C ARG A 131 2.95 -14.60 17.58
N PRO A 132 3.82 -13.72 18.13
CA PRO A 132 3.54 -12.99 19.37
C PRO A 132 2.67 -11.76 19.17
N ALA A 133 2.24 -11.42 17.96
CA ALA A 133 1.39 -10.28 17.70
C ALA A 133 -0.06 -10.57 18.15
N SER A 134 -0.70 -9.57 18.76
CA SER A 134 -2.10 -9.64 19.16
C SER A 134 -3.08 -9.54 17.98
N GLY A 135 -2.59 -9.18 16.80
CA GLY A 135 -3.32 -9.14 15.55
C GLY A 135 -2.38 -8.95 14.37
N VAL A 136 -2.63 -9.67 13.28
CA VAL A 136 -1.88 -9.60 12.02
C VAL A 136 -2.81 -9.11 10.92
N MET A 137 -2.62 -7.90 10.46
CA MET A 137 -3.45 -7.28 9.43
C MET A 137 -3.08 -7.82 8.04
N VAL A 138 -4.07 -8.24 7.28
CA VAL A 138 -3.91 -8.89 5.96
C VAL A 138 -4.79 -8.18 4.95
N PRO A 139 -4.29 -7.86 3.73
CA PRO A 139 -4.98 -6.98 2.78
C PRO A 139 -6.21 -7.59 2.10
N ASN A 140 -6.31 -8.90 1.99
CA ASN A 140 -7.42 -9.55 1.30
C ASN A 140 -7.73 -10.94 1.88
N GLN A 141 -8.94 -11.43 1.59
CA GLN A 141 -9.44 -12.70 2.13
C GLN A 141 -8.68 -13.92 1.57
N GLY A 142 -8.26 -13.88 0.30
CA GLY A 142 -7.52 -14.98 -0.31
C GLY A 142 -6.16 -15.21 0.38
N LEU A 143 -5.42 -14.11 0.64
CA LEU A 143 -4.17 -14.19 1.39
C LEU A 143 -4.41 -14.63 2.85
N LEU A 144 -5.46 -14.11 3.49
CA LEU A 144 -5.84 -14.52 4.85
C LEU A 144 -6.05 -16.03 4.94
N ASN A 145 -6.83 -16.61 4.04
CA ASN A 145 -7.10 -18.05 4.00
C ASN A 145 -5.80 -18.85 3.78
N ARG A 146 -4.92 -18.38 2.87
CA ARG A 146 -3.63 -19.06 2.64
C ARG A 146 -2.69 -18.99 3.83
N LEU A 147 -2.65 -17.88 4.55
CA LEU A 147 -1.86 -17.74 5.78
C LEU A 147 -2.43 -18.60 6.91
N GLN A 148 -3.74 -18.64 7.05
CA GLN A 148 -4.42 -19.49 8.02
C GLN A 148 -4.11 -20.97 7.78
N ALA A 149 -4.19 -21.44 6.52
CA ALA A 149 -3.81 -22.79 6.14
C ALA A 149 -2.33 -23.12 6.41
N ARG A 150 -1.46 -22.10 6.55
CA ARG A 150 -0.05 -22.23 6.93
C ARG A 150 0.21 -22.07 8.43
N GLY A 151 -0.85 -22.04 9.25
CA GLY A 151 -0.77 -21.95 10.71
C GLY A 151 -0.41 -20.56 11.24
N PHE A 152 -0.74 -19.48 10.51
CA PHE A 152 -0.73 -18.14 11.08
C PHE A 152 -1.98 -17.92 11.92
N GLU A 153 -1.81 -17.22 13.04
CA GLU A 153 -2.86 -16.95 14.02
C GLU A 153 -3.17 -15.46 14.08
N HIS A 154 -4.29 -15.09 14.71
CA HIS A 154 -4.72 -13.71 14.95
C HIS A 154 -4.86 -12.85 13.69
N LEU A 155 -5.14 -13.47 12.53
CA LEU A 155 -5.31 -12.79 11.25
C LEU A 155 -6.55 -11.89 11.27
N ARG A 156 -6.42 -10.67 10.75
CA ARG A 156 -7.48 -9.67 10.66
C ARG A 156 -7.45 -9.02 9.28
N LEU A 157 -8.58 -8.99 8.61
CA LEU A 157 -8.68 -8.35 7.31
C LEU A 157 -8.57 -6.83 7.46
N TRP A 158 -7.63 -6.23 6.74
CA TRP A 158 -7.46 -4.79 6.65
C TRP A 158 -7.04 -4.39 5.23
N THR A 159 -7.96 -3.82 4.47
CA THR A 159 -7.72 -3.32 3.11
C THR A 159 -7.35 -1.84 3.17
N SER A 160 -6.35 -1.43 2.40
CA SER A 160 -5.98 -0.02 2.28
C SER A 160 -7.11 0.80 1.67
N GLY A 161 -7.18 2.08 2.02
CA GLY A 161 -8.20 2.99 1.51
C GLY A 161 -7.82 3.66 0.19
N VAL A 162 -8.81 4.29 -0.43
CA VAL A 162 -8.64 5.21 -1.56
C VAL A 162 -9.13 6.61 -1.18
N ASP A 163 -8.44 7.63 -1.70
CA ASP A 163 -8.85 9.02 -1.56
C ASP A 163 -10.00 9.33 -2.55
N THR A 164 -11.22 9.22 -2.06
CA THR A 164 -12.43 9.40 -2.85
C THR A 164 -12.77 10.86 -3.17
N HIS A 165 -12.05 11.82 -2.60
CA HIS A 165 -12.16 13.24 -2.95
C HIS A 165 -11.26 13.60 -4.11
N LEU A 166 -10.01 13.12 -4.08
CA LEU A 166 -9.07 13.31 -5.18
C LEU A 166 -9.47 12.48 -6.41
N PHE A 167 -9.72 11.18 -6.20
CA PHE A 167 -10.19 10.26 -7.24
C PHE A 167 -11.71 10.25 -7.21
N ALA A 168 -12.32 11.00 -8.12
CA ALA A 168 -13.75 11.21 -8.16
C ALA A 168 -14.29 11.19 -9.59
N LEU A 169 -15.60 11.02 -9.71
CA LEU A 169 -16.27 11.28 -10.98
C LEU A 169 -16.14 12.79 -11.29
N THR A 170 -15.47 13.08 -12.38
CA THR A 170 -15.29 14.46 -12.88
C THR A 170 -15.86 14.59 -14.29
N ASP A 171 -15.94 15.83 -14.76
CA ASP A 171 -16.30 16.08 -16.15
C ASP A 171 -15.26 15.45 -17.11
N ARG A 172 -15.70 14.38 -17.77
CA ARG A 172 -14.88 13.60 -18.65
C ARG A 172 -14.37 14.40 -19.85
N THR A 173 -15.15 15.32 -20.35
CA THR A 173 -14.80 16.15 -21.51
C THR A 173 -13.52 16.94 -21.26
N ARG A 174 -13.37 17.52 -20.07
CA ARG A 174 -12.16 18.22 -19.66
C ARG A 174 -10.97 17.28 -19.49
N SER A 175 -11.21 16.10 -18.92
CA SER A 175 -10.15 15.10 -18.68
C SER A 175 -9.61 14.51 -19.97
N VAL A 176 -10.47 14.21 -20.94
CA VAL A 176 -10.05 13.74 -22.28
C VAL A 176 -9.28 14.82 -23.03
N ALA A 177 -9.72 16.08 -22.99
CA ALA A 177 -9.05 17.18 -23.65
C ALA A 177 -7.58 17.36 -23.18
N SER A 178 -7.28 17.06 -21.92
CA SER A 178 -5.92 17.16 -21.38
C SER A 178 -4.95 16.10 -21.90
N LEU A 179 -5.46 14.98 -22.40
CA LEU A 179 -4.64 13.86 -22.92
C LEU A 179 -4.36 13.94 -24.42
N GLY A 180 -4.97 14.89 -25.13
CA GLY A 180 -4.92 15.00 -26.59
C GLY A 180 -5.88 14.03 -27.29
N PRO A 181 -5.84 13.98 -28.65
CA PRO A 181 -6.75 13.15 -29.43
C PRO A 181 -6.48 11.66 -29.20
N MET A 182 -7.47 10.94 -28.68
CA MET A 182 -7.44 9.50 -28.46
C MET A 182 -8.66 8.84 -29.08
N ALA A 183 -8.45 7.66 -29.68
CA ALA A 183 -9.54 6.82 -30.12
C ALA A 183 -10.18 6.09 -28.95
N HIS A 184 -11.50 6.13 -28.84
CA HIS A 184 -12.24 5.36 -27.84
C HIS A 184 -12.51 3.93 -28.31
N PRO A 185 -12.57 2.96 -27.37
CA PRO A 185 -12.41 3.14 -25.92
C PRO A 185 -10.94 3.34 -25.51
N VAL A 186 -10.72 4.17 -24.47
CA VAL A 186 -9.41 4.38 -23.88
C VAL A 186 -9.16 3.34 -22.79
N SER A 187 -8.18 2.47 -23.04
CA SER A 187 -7.73 1.43 -22.11
C SER A 187 -6.54 1.93 -21.32
N LEU A 188 -6.63 1.90 -19.98
CA LEU A 188 -5.62 2.46 -19.07
C LEU A 188 -4.93 1.37 -18.24
N TYR A 189 -3.61 1.44 -18.17
CA TYR A 189 -2.80 0.77 -17.18
C TYR A 189 -2.06 1.80 -16.31
N VAL A 190 -2.05 1.60 -14.99
CA VAL A 190 -1.26 2.41 -14.06
C VAL A 190 -0.48 1.51 -13.13
N GLY A 191 0.84 1.69 -13.09
CA GLY A 191 1.69 0.94 -12.18
C GLY A 191 3.13 0.79 -12.65
N ARG A 192 3.94 0.11 -11.82
CA ARG A 192 5.35 -0.16 -12.14
C ARG A 192 5.47 -1.05 -13.39
N LEU A 193 6.39 -0.70 -14.27
CA LEU A 193 6.67 -1.47 -15.49
C LEU A 193 7.72 -2.56 -15.19
N SER A 194 7.23 -3.70 -14.74
CA SER A 194 8.04 -4.82 -14.27
C SER A 194 7.37 -6.17 -14.59
N ALA A 195 8.15 -7.24 -14.64
CA ALA A 195 7.69 -8.56 -15.06
C ALA A 195 6.53 -9.09 -14.18
N GLU A 196 6.59 -8.87 -12.87
CA GLU A 196 5.56 -9.30 -11.93
C GLU A 196 4.20 -8.61 -12.14
N LYS A 197 4.20 -7.44 -12.79
CA LYS A 197 2.97 -6.69 -13.15
C LYS A 197 2.36 -7.13 -14.47
N ASN A 198 3.08 -7.96 -15.23
CA ASN A 198 2.60 -8.57 -16.49
C ASN A 198 2.02 -7.55 -17.50
N VAL A 199 2.67 -6.37 -17.57
CA VAL A 199 2.18 -5.24 -18.41
C VAL A 199 2.06 -5.64 -19.88
N GLU A 200 2.94 -6.54 -20.32
CA GLU A 200 2.97 -7.03 -21.70
C GLU A 200 1.66 -7.71 -22.12
N ALA A 201 0.98 -8.40 -21.20
CA ALA A 201 -0.34 -8.98 -21.47
C ALA A 201 -1.40 -7.90 -21.79
N PHE A 202 -1.31 -6.71 -21.19
CA PHE A 202 -2.15 -5.57 -21.56
C PHE A 202 -1.75 -4.97 -22.92
N LEU A 203 -0.45 -4.80 -23.15
CA LEU A 203 0.05 -4.20 -24.39
C LEU A 203 -0.25 -5.05 -25.62
N ALA A 204 -0.18 -6.38 -25.47
CA ALA A 204 -0.47 -7.36 -26.50
C ALA A 204 -1.97 -7.60 -26.75
N LEU A 205 -2.88 -7.06 -25.94
CA LEU A 205 -4.32 -7.22 -26.18
C LEU A 205 -4.69 -6.65 -27.54
N ASP A 206 -5.33 -7.48 -28.37
CA ASP A 206 -5.94 -7.05 -29.63
C ASP A 206 -7.37 -6.54 -29.34
N VAL A 207 -7.46 -5.23 -29.06
CA VAL A 207 -8.70 -4.52 -28.72
C VAL A 207 -8.70 -3.14 -29.39
N PRO A 208 -9.87 -2.62 -29.78
CA PRO A 208 -9.97 -1.31 -30.43
C PRO A 208 -9.64 -0.16 -29.46
N GLY A 209 -9.42 1.03 -30.05
CA GLY A 209 -9.21 2.26 -29.30
C GLY A 209 -7.75 2.51 -28.91
N SER A 210 -7.54 3.42 -27.97
CA SER A 210 -6.21 3.83 -27.51
C SER A 210 -5.78 3.10 -26.25
N LYS A 211 -4.49 2.77 -26.18
CA LYS A 211 -3.87 2.26 -24.94
C LYS A 211 -3.02 3.34 -24.30
N VAL A 212 -3.23 3.55 -23.01
CA VAL A 212 -2.51 4.52 -22.17
C VAL A 212 -1.80 3.81 -21.03
N VAL A 213 -0.54 4.16 -20.83
CA VAL A 213 0.30 3.60 -19.75
C VAL A 213 0.86 4.73 -18.90
N CYS A 214 0.53 4.70 -17.58
CA CYS A 214 1.14 5.57 -16.59
C CYS A 214 2.04 4.77 -15.66
N GLY A 215 3.27 5.23 -15.49
CA GLY A 215 4.26 4.63 -14.62
C GLY A 215 5.59 4.43 -15.29
N ASP A 216 6.55 3.97 -14.49
CA ASP A 216 7.90 3.67 -14.94
C ASP A 216 8.40 2.35 -14.32
N GLY A 217 9.57 1.88 -14.72
CA GLY A 217 10.15 0.65 -14.19
C GLY A 217 11.24 0.04 -15.08
N PRO A 218 11.82 -1.07 -14.65
CA PRO A 218 12.97 -1.68 -15.33
C PRO A 218 12.67 -2.13 -16.77
N MET A 219 11.39 -2.35 -17.11
CA MET A 219 11.00 -2.75 -18.47
C MET A 219 10.59 -1.58 -19.37
N ALA A 220 10.59 -0.33 -18.88
CA ALA A 220 10.03 0.82 -19.60
C ALA A 220 10.64 1.02 -21.00
N SER A 221 11.97 1.04 -21.12
CA SER A 221 12.66 1.28 -22.39
C SER A 221 12.35 0.19 -23.41
N SER A 222 12.38 -1.08 -22.99
CA SER A 222 12.13 -2.20 -23.89
C SER A 222 10.67 -2.27 -24.35
N LEU A 223 9.73 -1.96 -23.45
CA LEU A 223 8.31 -1.95 -23.78
C LEU A 223 7.95 -0.79 -24.71
N ARG A 224 8.48 0.42 -24.48
CA ARG A 224 8.30 1.57 -25.36
C ARG A 224 8.81 1.31 -26.78
N ALA A 225 9.95 0.67 -26.90
CA ALA A 225 10.51 0.32 -28.21
C ALA A 225 9.65 -0.71 -28.98
N ARG A 226 9.06 -1.69 -28.27
CA ARG A 226 8.22 -2.73 -28.89
C ARG A 226 6.78 -2.28 -29.18
N TYR A 227 6.26 -1.30 -28.43
CA TYR A 227 4.88 -0.82 -28.55
C TYR A 227 4.84 0.71 -28.73
N PRO A 228 5.41 1.25 -29.83
CA PRO A 228 5.53 2.70 -30.06
C PRO A 228 4.19 3.42 -30.25
N TYR A 229 3.12 2.69 -30.59
CA TYR A 229 1.76 3.21 -30.76
C TYR A 229 0.97 3.41 -29.47
N VAL A 230 1.55 3.04 -28.33
CA VAL A 230 0.94 3.22 -27.00
C VAL A 230 1.25 4.63 -26.47
N HIS A 231 0.29 5.25 -25.80
CA HIS A 231 0.49 6.54 -25.15
C HIS A 231 1.20 6.35 -23.81
N TRP A 232 2.49 6.67 -23.75
CA TRP A 232 3.33 6.52 -22.56
C TRP A 232 3.43 7.85 -21.82
N LEU A 233 2.78 7.97 -20.65
CA LEU A 233 2.73 9.20 -19.84
C LEU A 233 3.83 9.28 -18.76
N GLY A 234 4.54 8.17 -18.51
CA GLY A 234 5.53 8.13 -17.43
C GLY A 234 4.88 8.16 -16.04
N GLU A 235 5.65 8.55 -15.02
CA GLU A 235 5.12 8.78 -13.67
C GLU A 235 4.47 10.16 -13.60
N LEU A 236 3.26 10.23 -13.06
CA LEU A 236 2.48 11.46 -12.94
C LEU A 236 2.21 11.82 -11.47
N PRO A 237 2.14 13.13 -11.15
CA PRO A 237 1.58 13.59 -9.88
C PRO A 237 0.14 13.11 -9.68
N ARG A 238 -0.28 12.95 -8.42
CA ARG A 238 -1.60 12.37 -8.09
C ARG A 238 -2.77 13.13 -8.69
N GLN A 239 -2.71 14.46 -8.78
CA GLN A 239 -3.75 15.29 -9.38
C GLN A 239 -3.90 15.03 -10.88
N GLU A 240 -2.79 14.96 -11.60
CA GLU A 240 -2.77 14.65 -13.04
C GLU A 240 -3.21 13.21 -13.27
N LEU A 241 -2.75 12.27 -12.44
CA LEU A 241 -3.16 10.87 -12.51
C LEU A 241 -4.68 10.71 -12.33
N ALA A 242 -5.32 11.49 -11.46
CA ALA A 242 -6.77 11.48 -11.30
C ALA A 242 -7.51 11.90 -12.59
N GLN A 243 -6.96 12.86 -13.34
CA GLN A 243 -7.51 13.27 -14.65
C GLN A 243 -7.36 12.15 -15.69
N VAL A 244 -6.21 11.46 -15.70
CA VAL A 244 -5.98 10.32 -16.60
C VAL A 244 -6.96 9.18 -16.31
N TYR A 245 -7.19 8.85 -15.04
CA TYR A 245 -8.23 7.87 -14.66
C TYR A 245 -9.61 8.32 -15.15
N ALA A 246 -10.00 9.57 -14.91
CA ALA A 246 -11.33 10.06 -15.27
C ALA A 246 -11.59 10.01 -16.79
N ALA A 247 -10.54 10.14 -17.61
CA ALA A 247 -10.62 10.07 -19.08
C ALA A 247 -10.73 8.63 -19.61
N ALA A 248 -10.34 7.62 -18.86
CA ALA A 248 -10.33 6.23 -19.31
C ALA A 248 -11.75 5.63 -19.38
N ASP A 249 -11.91 4.65 -20.29
CA ASP A 249 -13.12 3.85 -20.45
C ASP A 249 -13.04 2.54 -19.65
N VAL A 250 -11.83 1.94 -19.58
CA VAL A 250 -11.57 0.71 -18.85
C VAL A 250 -10.17 0.74 -18.25
N PHE A 251 -10.06 0.30 -17.01
CA PHE A 251 -8.77 0.06 -16.35
C PHE A 251 -8.39 -1.41 -16.46
N VAL A 252 -7.22 -1.71 -16.99
CA VAL A 252 -6.75 -3.08 -17.16
C VAL A 252 -5.69 -3.40 -16.12
N CYS A 253 -5.94 -4.43 -15.32
CA CYS A 253 -5.01 -4.96 -14.31
C CYS A 253 -4.52 -6.35 -14.72
N PRO A 254 -3.40 -6.46 -15.48
CA PRO A 254 -2.94 -7.72 -16.05
C PRO A 254 -2.09 -8.55 -15.07
N GLY A 255 -1.82 -8.05 -13.87
CA GLY A 255 -0.95 -8.70 -12.89
C GLY A 255 -1.59 -9.91 -12.23
N ARG A 256 -1.02 -11.10 -12.41
CA ARG A 256 -1.48 -12.34 -11.74
C ARG A 256 -1.08 -12.43 -10.26
N GLY A 257 -0.29 -11.50 -9.77
CA GLY A 257 0.15 -11.42 -8.38
C GLY A 257 -0.34 -10.19 -7.64
N GLU A 258 -1.40 -9.53 -8.11
CA GLU A 258 -1.94 -8.34 -7.45
C GLU A 258 -2.61 -8.70 -6.12
N THR A 259 -2.19 -8.03 -5.03
CA THR A 259 -2.68 -8.31 -3.68
C THR A 259 -3.47 -7.15 -3.08
N GLN A 260 -3.12 -5.90 -3.36
CA GLN A 260 -3.75 -4.72 -2.76
C GLN A 260 -4.64 -3.94 -3.73
N GLY A 261 -4.29 -3.91 -5.01
CA GLY A 261 -5.08 -3.29 -6.07
C GLY A 261 -5.32 -1.79 -5.92
N LYS A 262 -4.36 -1.03 -5.40
CA LYS A 262 -4.52 0.40 -5.17
C LYS A 262 -4.92 1.16 -6.45
N ALA A 263 -4.26 0.88 -7.57
CA ALA A 263 -4.59 1.50 -8.85
C ALA A 263 -6.01 1.13 -9.34
N MET A 264 -6.49 -0.09 -9.03
CA MET A 264 -7.87 -0.48 -9.31
C MET A 264 -8.87 0.33 -8.47
N LEU A 265 -8.57 0.54 -7.18
CA LEU A 265 -9.42 1.38 -6.31
C LEU A 265 -9.48 2.82 -6.80
N GLU A 266 -8.34 3.38 -7.23
CA GLU A 266 -8.26 4.73 -7.80
C GLU A 266 -9.06 4.84 -9.10
N ALA A 267 -8.94 3.85 -10.00
CA ALA A 267 -9.74 3.76 -11.22
C ALA A 267 -11.23 3.68 -10.92
N MET A 268 -11.66 2.75 -10.08
CA MET A 268 -13.06 2.60 -9.68
C MET A 268 -13.59 3.86 -9.00
N ALA A 269 -12.78 4.53 -8.19
CA ALA A 269 -13.14 5.80 -7.55
C ALA A 269 -13.40 6.91 -8.56
N CYS A 270 -12.70 6.92 -9.71
CA CYS A 270 -13.00 7.77 -10.85
C CYS A 270 -14.14 7.23 -11.75
N GLY A 271 -14.81 6.16 -11.33
CA GLY A 271 -15.88 5.53 -12.08
C GLY A 271 -15.40 4.70 -13.27
N VAL A 272 -14.15 4.26 -13.29
CA VAL A 272 -13.60 3.45 -14.38
C VAL A 272 -13.72 1.98 -14.02
N PRO A 273 -14.44 1.18 -14.81
CA PRO A 273 -14.57 -0.25 -14.56
C PRO A 273 -13.24 -0.99 -14.77
N VAL A 274 -13.06 -2.08 -14.02
CA VAL A 274 -11.83 -2.86 -14.01
C VAL A 274 -11.97 -4.12 -14.85
N ALA A 275 -10.99 -4.39 -15.72
CA ALA A 275 -10.77 -5.66 -16.39
C ALA A 275 -9.52 -6.34 -15.79
N ALA A 276 -9.65 -7.54 -15.23
CA ALA A 276 -8.54 -8.21 -14.57
C ALA A 276 -8.68 -9.73 -14.57
N TYR A 277 -7.58 -10.43 -14.22
CA TYR A 277 -7.63 -11.85 -13.87
C TYR A 277 -8.28 -12.06 -12.49
N PRO A 278 -8.94 -13.23 -12.27
CA PRO A 278 -9.60 -13.57 -10.99
C PRO A 278 -8.58 -13.98 -9.92
N VAL A 279 -7.71 -13.06 -9.53
CA VAL A 279 -6.70 -13.25 -8.46
C VAL A 279 -7.07 -12.43 -7.22
N ASP A 280 -6.40 -12.67 -6.09
CA ASP A 280 -6.78 -12.17 -4.77
C ASP A 280 -7.18 -10.69 -4.69
N GLY A 281 -6.36 -9.80 -5.25
CA GLY A 281 -6.63 -8.36 -5.22
C GLY A 281 -7.92 -7.99 -5.98
N PRO A 282 -8.02 -8.31 -7.27
CA PRO A 282 -9.25 -8.15 -8.05
C PRO A 282 -10.46 -8.84 -7.43
N LEU A 283 -10.34 -10.08 -6.93
CA LEU A 283 -11.44 -10.79 -6.25
C LEU A 283 -11.92 -10.04 -5.00
N GLN A 284 -11.01 -9.45 -4.21
CA GLN A 284 -11.36 -8.65 -3.03
C GLN A 284 -12.08 -7.34 -3.41
N LEU A 285 -11.61 -6.66 -4.43
CA LEU A 285 -12.07 -5.32 -4.78
C LEU A 285 -13.29 -5.33 -5.70
N VAL A 286 -13.24 -6.10 -6.76
CA VAL A 286 -14.33 -6.26 -7.74
C VAL A 286 -15.25 -7.39 -7.29
N GLY A 287 -14.73 -8.60 -7.11
CA GLY A 287 -15.50 -9.78 -6.70
C GLY A 287 -16.73 -9.98 -7.58
N GLU A 288 -17.88 -10.22 -6.96
CA GLU A 288 -19.19 -10.36 -7.60
C GLU A 288 -19.90 -9.00 -7.82
N SER A 289 -19.25 -7.87 -7.47
CA SER A 289 -19.84 -6.55 -7.68
C SER A 289 -19.84 -6.20 -9.18
N ARG A 290 -20.75 -5.29 -9.55
CA ARG A 290 -20.80 -4.78 -10.92
C ARG A 290 -19.79 -3.61 -11.11
N ALA A 291 -18.56 -3.74 -10.60
CA ALA A 291 -17.54 -2.69 -10.70
C ALA A 291 -16.48 -2.98 -11.78
N GLY A 292 -16.61 -4.11 -12.45
CA GLY A 292 -15.68 -4.59 -13.47
C GLY A 292 -15.95 -6.02 -13.85
N ALA A 293 -15.03 -6.64 -14.58
CA ALA A 293 -15.11 -8.03 -15.00
C ALA A 293 -13.79 -8.77 -14.69
N LEU A 294 -13.92 -9.98 -14.17
CA LEU A 294 -12.80 -10.87 -13.85
C LEU A 294 -12.92 -12.14 -14.69
N ARG A 295 -11.95 -12.38 -15.57
CA ARG A 295 -11.92 -13.56 -16.46
C ARG A 295 -10.48 -14.08 -16.58
N ASP A 296 -10.34 -15.35 -16.90
CA ASP A 296 -9.04 -15.95 -17.22
C ASP A 296 -8.52 -15.48 -18.59
N ASP A 297 -9.41 -15.08 -19.49
CA ASP A 297 -9.10 -14.32 -20.69
C ASP A 297 -9.28 -12.82 -20.42
N LEU A 298 -8.15 -12.08 -20.50
CA LEU A 298 -8.15 -10.63 -20.25
C LEU A 298 -8.91 -9.84 -21.33
N ARG A 299 -9.01 -10.35 -22.55
CA ARG A 299 -9.80 -9.76 -23.62
C ARG A 299 -11.29 -9.85 -23.34
N GLU A 300 -11.76 -11.01 -22.87
CA GLU A 300 -13.16 -11.17 -22.44
C GLU A 300 -13.47 -10.24 -21.25
N ALA A 301 -12.57 -10.18 -20.26
CA ALA A 301 -12.71 -9.27 -19.14
C ALA A 301 -12.83 -7.80 -19.60
N TRP A 302 -12.04 -7.41 -20.62
CA TRP A 302 -12.06 -6.07 -21.18
C TRP A 302 -13.42 -5.74 -21.84
N TYR A 303 -13.96 -6.63 -22.70
CA TYR A 303 -15.25 -6.41 -23.35
C TYR A 303 -16.42 -6.36 -22.36
N GLU A 304 -16.37 -7.16 -21.32
CA GLU A 304 -17.40 -7.16 -20.28
C GLU A 304 -17.29 -5.92 -19.37
N ALA A 305 -16.08 -5.50 -19.01
CA ALA A 305 -15.87 -4.31 -18.21
C ALA A 305 -16.41 -3.05 -18.90
N LEU A 306 -16.30 -2.92 -20.21
CA LEU A 306 -16.86 -1.80 -20.98
C LEU A 306 -18.40 -1.68 -20.89
N LYS A 307 -19.11 -2.75 -20.54
CA LYS A 307 -20.57 -2.72 -20.36
C LYS A 307 -20.99 -2.21 -18.98
N VAL A 308 -20.04 -2.04 -18.08
CA VAL A 308 -20.28 -1.61 -16.70
C VAL A 308 -20.52 -0.12 -16.65
N GLN A 309 -21.56 0.31 -15.92
CA GLN A 309 -21.86 1.72 -15.72
C GLN A 309 -20.87 2.35 -14.74
N ARG A 310 -20.38 3.56 -15.03
CA ARG A 310 -19.36 4.26 -14.24
C ARG A 310 -19.74 4.42 -12.77
N HIS A 311 -21.01 4.69 -12.46
CA HIS A 311 -21.48 4.83 -11.08
C HIS A 311 -21.32 3.52 -10.29
N GLN A 312 -21.49 2.33 -10.91
CA GLN A 312 -21.34 1.03 -10.25
C GLN A 312 -19.90 0.81 -9.78
N ALA A 313 -18.90 1.18 -10.60
CA ALA A 313 -17.49 1.16 -10.20
C ALA A 313 -17.23 2.14 -9.04
N ARG A 314 -17.78 3.36 -9.12
CA ARG A 314 -17.66 4.38 -8.07
C ARG A 314 -18.26 3.92 -6.76
N ASP A 315 -19.49 3.44 -6.76
CA ASP A 315 -20.21 2.99 -5.57
C ASP A 315 -19.42 1.89 -4.84
N ARG A 316 -18.83 0.97 -5.61
CA ARG A 316 -17.95 -0.06 -5.05
C ARG A 316 -16.70 0.52 -4.40
N ALA A 317 -16.03 1.49 -5.03
CA ALA A 317 -14.84 2.13 -4.49
C ALA A 317 -15.12 2.92 -3.20
N LEU A 318 -16.30 3.52 -3.06
CA LEU A 318 -16.71 4.25 -1.86
C LEU A 318 -16.72 3.36 -0.60
N LEU A 319 -16.92 2.05 -0.75
CA LEU A 319 -16.82 1.11 0.36
C LEU A 319 -15.39 0.96 0.91
N PHE A 320 -14.39 1.40 0.15
CA PHE A 320 -12.97 1.35 0.48
C PHE A 320 -12.37 2.74 0.74
N GLY A 321 -13.19 3.74 1.07
CA GLY A 321 -12.69 5.07 1.44
C GLY A 321 -11.80 5.04 2.68
N TRP A 322 -10.85 5.96 2.77
CA TRP A 322 -9.88 6.03 3.87
C TRP A 322 -10.52 6.17 5.25
N GLY A 323 -11.67 6.87 5.36
CA GLY A 323 -12.38 6.96 6.64
C GLY A 323 -12.73 5.58 7.22
N ARG A 324 -13.27 4.69 6.37
CA ARG A 324 -13.60 3.32 6.77
C ARG A 324 -12.34 2.47 7.02
N SER A 325 -11.35 2.59 6.15
CA SER A 325 -10.08 1.85 6.29
C SER A 325 -9.34 2.23 7.58
N SER A 326 -9.25 3.52 7.91
CA SER A 326 -8.59 3.98 9.14
C SER A 326 -9.36 3.61 10.40
N ALA A 327 -10.70 3.65 10.37
CA ALA A 327 -11.53 3.18 11.47
C ALA A 327 -11.35 1.67 11.73
N LEU A 328 -11.29 0.87 10.66
CA LEU A 328 -11.01 -0.56 10.75
C LEU A 328 -9.60 -0.83 11.29
N PHE A 329 -8.59 -0.07 10.84
CA PHE A 329 -7.24 -0.15 11.38
C PHE A 329 -7.23 0.10 12.89
N LEU A 330 -7.90 1.17 13.34
CA LEU A 330 -8.01 1.52 14.77
C LEU A 330 -8.68 0.42 15.59
N SER A 331 -9.73 -0.20 15.07
CA SER A 331 -10.44 -1.30 15.75
C SER A 331 -9.57 -2.56 15.92
N HIS A 332 -8.55 -2.72 15.09
CA HIS A 332 -7.60 -3.83 15.16
C HIS A 332 -6.44 -3.57 16.11
N LEU A 333 -6.16 -2.30 16.47
CA LEU A 333 -5.11 -1.99 17.42
C LEU A 333 -5.44 -2.52 18.81
N VAL A 334 -4.40 -2.90 19.54
CA VAL A 334 -4.52 -3.31 20.95
C VAL A 334 -3.94 -2.23 21.83
N VAL A 335 -4.76 -1.72 22.75
CA VAL A 335 -4.36 -0.65 23.68
C VAL A 335 -3.50 -1.23 24.80
N LEU A 336 -2.39 -0.57 25.09
CA LEU A 336 -1.47 -0.96 26.15
C LEU A 336 -2.10 -0.75 27.55
N PRO A 337 -1.97 -1.70 28.49
CA PRO A 337 -2.46 -1.56 29.86
C PRO A 337 -1.85 -0.34 30.57
N ARG A 338 -2.67 0.47 31.25
CA ARG A 338 -2.24 1.72 31.92
C ARG A 338 -1.13 1.51 32.95
N HIS A 339 -1.10 0.40 33.67
CA HIS A 339 -0.09 0.10 34.70
C HIS A 339 1.34 -0.06 34.16
N ARG A 340 1.51 -0.35 32.88
CA ARG A 340 2.84 -0.45 32.24
C ARG A 340 3.39 0.89 31.77
N ARG A 341 2.53 1.94 31.66
CA ARG A 341 2.95 3.30 31.29
C ARG A 341 3.81 3.99 32.38
N GLN A 342 3.58 3.69 33.66
CA GLN A 342 4.30 4.34 34.76
C GLN A 342 5.75 3.87 34.89
N ARG A 343 6.06 2.62 34.55
CA ARG A 343 7.45 2.10 34.62
C ARG A 343 8.40 2.70 33.58
N SER A 344 7.90 3.27 32.49
CA SER A 344 8.73 3.98 31.49
C SER A 344 9.03 5.44 31.89
N ARG A 345 8.24 6.02 32.82
CA ARG A 345 8.42 7.40 33.30
C ARG A 345 9.41 7.55 34.46
N SER A 346 9.71 6.48 35.21
CA SER A 346 10.54 6.53 36.43
C SER A 346 12.04 6.32 36.21
N GLY A 347 12.50 6.27 35.01
CA GLY A 347 13.90 6.04 34.70
C GLY A 347 14.48 6.99 33.68
N PHE A 348 14.43 8.30 33.89
CA PHE A 348 15.42 9.24 33.32
C PHE A 348 14.88 10.68 33.43
N ALA A 349 15.28 11.38 34.47
CA ALA A 349 15.36 12.84 34.43
C ALA A 349 16.59 13.15 33.56
N VAL A 350 16.40 13.37 32.27
CA VAL A 350 17.43 13.87 31.36
C VAL A 350 17.32 15.36 31.36
N GLN A 351 18.38 16.02 31.86
CA GLN A 351 18.69 17.43 31.61
C GLN A 351 18.56 17.73 30.10
N GLY A 352 17.94 18.89 29.82
CA GLY A 352 17.64 19.31 28.44
C GLY A 352 18.89 19.32 27.57
N ASN A 353 18.84 18.47 26.57
CA ASN A 353 19.54 18.66 25.31
C ASN A 353 18.57 18.21 24.23
N GLU A 354 18.34 19.08 23.26
CA GLU A 354 17.44 18.89 22.13
C GLU A 354 17.67 17.54 21.44
N VAL A 355 16.71 16.64 21.56
CA VAL A 355 16.69 15.40 20.79
C VAL A 355 16.20 15.74 19.39
N GLY A 356 17.11 16.21 18.54
CA GLY A 356 16.89 16.37 17.11
C GLY A 356 16.52 15.03 16.48
N GLY A 357 15.34 14.92 15.91
CA GLY A 357 14.97 13.76 15.09
C GLY A 357 13.58 13.16 15.26
N ILE A 358 12.69 13.76 16.05
CA ILE A 358 11.28 13.34 16.08
C ILE A 358 10.54 14.21 15.07
N THR A 359 10.23 13.66 13.90
CA THR A 359 9.43 14.37 12.89
C THR A 359 7.96 14.43 13.37
N LYS A 360 7.63 15.51 14.08
CA LYS A 360 6.24 15.96 14.19
C LYS A 360 5.91 16.64 12.86
N LEU A 361 5.06 16.05 12.05
CA LEU A 361 4.47 16.73 10.91
C LEU A 361 3.54 17.83 11.44
N SER A 362 4.08 19.03 11.63
CA SER A 362 3.29 20.22 11.96
C SER A 362 2.55 20.70 10.72
N HIS A 363 1.26 20.91 10.84
CA HIS A 363 0.45 21.59 9.84
C HIS A 363 0.98 23.00 9.57
N LYS A 364 1.59 23.24 8.43
CA LYS A 364 1.60 24.58 7.83
C LYS A 364 0.22 24.78 7.17
N ARG A 365 -0.63 25.56 7.82
CA ARG A 365 -1.82 26.15 7.19
C ARG A 365 -1.33 27.06 6.08
N HIS A 366 -1.64 26.76 4.83
CA HIS A 366 -1.61 27.75 3.77
C HIS A 366 -2.82 28.69 3.96
N PRO A 367 -2.63 30.00 3.91
CA PRO A 367 -3.76 30.92 3.92
C PRO A 367 -4.56 30.76 2.63
N VAL A 368 -5.88 30.66 2.78
CA VAL A 368 -6.84 30.81 1.70
C VAL A 368 -6.75 32.28 1.27
N VAL A 369 -6.36 32.54 0.04
CA VAL A 369 -6.55 33.83 -0.62
C VAL A 369 -7.93 33.81 -1.24
N GLU A 370 -8.71 34.83 -0.93
CA GLU A 370 -10.06 35.11 -1.46
C GLU A 370 -10.13 35.14 -2.99
#